data_c0567a0d1a0406d22644c52d5afea193
#
_entry.id   c0567a0d1a0406d22644c52d5afea193
#
_cell.length_a   1.000
_cell.length_b   1.000
_cell.length_c   1.000
_cell.angle_alpha   90.00
_cell.angle_beta   90.00
_cell.angle_gamma   90.00
#
_symmetry.space_group_name_H-M   'P 1'
#
loop_
_entity.id
_entity.type
_entity.pdbx_description
1 polymer ?
#
loop_
_entity_poly.entity_id
_entity_poly.type
_entity_poly.pdbx_seq_one_letter_code
_entity_poly.pdbx_strand_id
1 'polypeptide(L)'
;MGFNDLLKKLFGNKSQRDLKEIEPYIQKIKAISPELEKLSNDELRHRIDMVKQHIQDSVADDRKRIAELKEHVETLDYDKRESTWEEIDKIEKEILKKIEDVLDESLPEVFAVMKETARRFSQNETVEVTANDFDRSLAVDHDFIHIEGDKAIYANHWMAGGNEVVWDMVHYDVQLIGGVVLHKGKIAEMATGEGKTLVATLPVFLNALSGNGVHVVTVNDYLSKRDSEWMGPLYMFHGLSVDCIDKHEPNSEARRNAYNADITFGTNNEFGFDYLRDNMASSPLDLVQRMHNYAIVDEVDSVLIDDARTPLIISGPTPKGDDQMFEQFQPKVEELVKMQRNLVTKLLAEAKIKIASDDKKIREEGAVLLYRCFKGLPKNGALIKYLSEPGIKPLLLETEAIYMADNNRRMPEITDDLYFVIDEKNNGIDMTCLLYTSPSPRDYAAS
;
A
#
# COMPACT_ATOMS: atom_id res chain seq x y z
N MET A 1 -42.96 12.37 -0.12
CA MET A 1 -42.00 12.11 0.97
C MET A 1 -41.71 10.62 0.96
N GLY A 2 -40.48 10.25 0.65
CA GLY A 2 -40.10 8.85 0.58
C GLY A 2 -39.91 8.23 1.99
N PHE A 3 -40.09 6.92 2.09
CA PHE A 3 -39.88 6.16 3.34
C PHE A 3 -38.51 6.46 3.98
N ASN A 4 -37.48 6.72 3.17
CA ASN A 4 -36.15 7.16 3.62
C ASN A 4 -36.14 8.54 4.29
N ASP A 5 -37.01 9.48 3.90
CA ASP A 5 -37.13 10.80 4.53
C ASP A 5 -37.81 10.73 5.88
N LEU A 6 -38.72 9.78 6.04
CA LEU A 6 -39.39 9.50 7.31
C LEU A 6 -38.43 8.84 8.33
N LEU A 7 -37.60 7.90 7.84
CA LEU A 7 -36.54 7.26 8.65
C LEU A 7 -35.45 8.26 9.08
N LYS A 8 -35.02 9.18 8.19
CA LYS A 8 -34.09 10.26 8.53
C LYS A 8 -34.64 11.20 9.59
N LYS A 9 -35.95 11.51 9.57
CA LYS A 9 -36.60 12.34 10.60
C LYS A 9 -36.75 11.65 11.95
N LEU A 10 -36.95 10.32 11.96
CA LEU A 10 -37.15 9.54 13.21
C LEU A 10 -35.82 9.12 13.87
N PHE A 11 -34.79 8.82 13.10
CA PHE A 11 -33.52 8.24 13.60
C PHE A 11 -32.30 9.17 13.45
N GLY A 12 -32.46 10.37 12.88
CA GLY A 12 -31.36 11.28 12.61
C GLY A 12 -30.47 10.79 11.45
N ASN A 13 -29.58 11.65 10.99
CA ASN A 13 -28.52 11.26 10.03
C ASN A 13 -27.44 10.45 10.77
N LYS A 14 -26.75 9.51 10.11
CA LYS A 14 -25.60 8.75 10.66
C LYS A 14 -24.59 9.70 11.33
N SER A 15 -24.25 10.80 10.64
CA SER A 15 -23.38 11.85 11.14
C SER A 15 -23.83 12.46 12.46
N GLN A 16 -25.12 12.68 12.66
CA GLN A 16 -25.66 13.22 13.93
C GLN A 16 -25.57 12.22 15.10
N ARG A 17 -25.65 10.93 14.80
CA ARG A 17 -25.47 9.88 15.83
C ARG A 17 -23.99 9.76 16.20
N ASP A 18 -23.11 9.74 15.20
CA ASP A 18 -21.67 9.71 15.43
C ASP A 18 -21.20 10.94 16.22
N LEU A 19 -21.70 12.15 15.91
CA LEU A 19 -21.42 13.34 16.70
C LEU A 19 -21.86 13.23 18.17
N LYS A 20 -23.01 12.60 18.45
CA LYS A 20 -23.46 12.38 19.85
C LYS A 20 -22.55 11.40 20.61
N GLU A 21 -21.96 10.43 19.93
CA GLU A 21 -20.98 9.51 20.53
C GLU A 21 -19.65 10.23 20.83
N ILE A 22 -19.28 11.21 20.01
CA ILE A 22 -18.01 11.94 20.10
C ILE A 22 -18.08 13.09 21.09
N GLU A 23 -19.23 13.76 21.21
CA GLU A 23 -19.42 14.94 22.08
C GLU A 23 -18.89 14.75 23.52
N PRO A 24 -19.08 13.60 24.21
CA PRO A 24 -18.52 13.38 25.54
C PRO A 24 -16.99 13.48 25.61
N TYR A 25 -16.27 13.05 24.55
CA TYR A 25 -14.81 13.17 24.46
C TYR A 25 -14.40 14.65 24.39
N ILE A 26 -15.09 15.43 23.55
CA ILE A 26 -14.80 16.86 23.40
C ILE A 26 -15.03 17.61 24.69
N GLN A 27 -16.11 17.31 25.43
CA GLN A 27 -16.40 17.91 26.74
C GLN A 27 -15.30 17.56 27.75
N LYS A 28 -14.83 16.31 27.80
CA LYS A 28 -13.72 15.89 28.66
C LYS A 28 -12.41 16.61 28.30
N ILE A 29 -12.06 16.72 27.01
CA ILE A 29 -10.88 17.47 26.54
C ILE A 29 -10.93 18.92 27.02
N LYS A 30 -12.07 19.58 26.87
CA LYS A 30 -12.27 20.96 27.33
C LYS A 30 -12.18 21.12 28.82
N ALA A 31 -12.64 20.14 29.60
CA ALA A 31 -12.60 20.17 31.05
C ALA A 31 -11.16 20.01 31.58
N ILE A 32 -10.30 19.26 30.89
CA ILE A 32 -8.90 19.04 31.26
C ILE A 32 -8.01 20.24 30.85
N SER A 33 -8.27 20.89 29.74
CA SER A 33 -7.41 21.93 29.16
C SER A 33 -6.99 23.03 30.13
N PRO A 34 -7.86 23.61 30.99
CA PRO A 34 -7.46 24.68 31.92
C PRO A 34 -6.48 24.23 33.02
N GLU A 35 -6.43 22.94 33.35
CA GLU A 35 -5.43 22.36 34.26
C GLU A 35 -4.07 22.31 33.58
N LEU A 36 -4.03 21.81 32.33
CA LEU A 36 -2.78 21.66 31.56
C LEU A 36 -2.09 22.99 31.28
N GLU A 37 -2.85 24.09 31.10
CA GLU A 37 -2.29 25.42 30.87
C GLU A 37 -1.42 25.89 32.05
N LYS A 38 -1.64 25.38 33.25
CA LYS A 38 -0.93 25.76 34.50
C LYS A 38 0.34 24.94 34.71
N LEU A 39 0.49 23.83 34.03
CA LEU A 39 1.64 22.94 34.18
C LEU A 39 2.90 23.54 33.52
N SER A 40 4.04 23.25 34.12
CA SER A 40 5.34 23.46 33.46
C SER A 40 5.47 22.54 32.18
N ASN A 41 6.45 22.80 31.36
CA ASN A 41 6.69 21.96 30.21
C ASN A 41 7.11 20.53 30.57
N ASP A 42 7.89 20.38 31.65
CA ASP A 42 8.28 19.07 32.17
C ASP A 42 7.08 18.29 32.73
N GLU A 43 6.20 18.96 33.48
CA GLU A 43 4.98 18.33 33.96
C GLU A 43 4.02 17.93 32.84
N LEU A 44 3.96 18.72 31.75
CA LEU A 44 3.17 18.38 30.57
C LEU A 44 3.71 17.12 29.88
N ARG A 45 5.03 17.00 29.72
CA ARG A 45 5.68 15.79 29.20
C ARG A 45 5.43 14.58 30.11
N HIS A 46 5.54 14.78 31.42
CA HIS A 46 5.33 13.73 32.42
C HIS A 46 3.91 13.14 32.36
N ARG A 47 2.87 13.92 32.00
CA ARG A 47 1.52 13.39 31.77
C ARG A 47 1.51 12.31 30.70
N ILE A 48 2.26 12.49 29.64
CA ILE A 48 2.38 11.49 28.56
C ILE A 48 3.18 10.27 29.01
N ASP A 49 4.24 10.46 29.80
CA ASP A 49 4.99 9.34 30.37
C ASP A 49 4.11 8.46 31.28
N MET A 50 3.22 9.07 32.05
CA MET A 50 2.24 8.33 32.85
C MET A 50 1.28 7.51 31.98
N VAL A 51 0.82 8.04 30.86
CA VAL A 51 -0.04 7.29 29.92
C VAL A 51 0.74 6.12 29.30
N LYS A 52 1.98 6.35 28.86
CA LYS A 52 2.86 5.28 28.34
C LYS A 52 3.03 4.17 29.39
N GLN A 53 3.31 4.55 30.64
CA GLN A 53 3.46 3.59 31.75
C GLN A 53 2.16 2.81 32.01
N HIS A 54 1.02 3.49 32.04
CA HIS A 54 -0.28 2.85 32.23
C HIS A 54 -0.58 1.80 31.13
N ILE A 55 -0.25 2.11 29.87
CA ILE A 55 -0.36 1.13 28.77
C ILE A 55 0.53 -0.09 29.03
N GLN A 56 1.80 0.13 29.41
CA GLN A 56 2.73 -0.98 29.68
C GLN A 56 2.27 -1.84 30.85
N ASP A 57 1.82 -1.23 31.94
CA ASP A 57 1.33 -1.92 33.14
C ASP A 57 0.10 -2.77 32.83
N SER A 58 -0.80 -2.29 31.98
CA SER A 58 -2.04 -2.99 31.61
C SER A 58 -1.83 -4.33 30.93
N VAL A 59 -0.67 -4.53 30.31
CA VAL A 59 -0.32 -5.74 29.51
C VAL A 59 0.92 -6.48 30.03
N ALA A 60 1.50 -6.03 31.16
CA ALA A 60 2.76 -6.56 31.67
C ALA A 60 2.67 -8.07 31.98
N ASP A 61 1.60 -8.51 32.65
CA ASP A 61 1.40 -9.91 33.01
C ASP A 61 1.19 -10.79 31.77
N ASP A 62 0.46 -10.30 30.77
CA ASP A 62 0.21 -11.04 29.52
C ASP A 62 1.50 -11.21 28.74
N ARG A 63 2.32 -10.15 28.63
CA ARG A 63 3.63 -10.21 27.96
C ARG A 63 4.59 -11.18 28.67
N LYS A 64 4.58 -11.18 29.99
CA LYS A 64 5.34 -12.14 30.79
C LYS A 64 4.89 -13.58 30.51
N ARG A 65 3.56 -13.80 30.47
CA ARG A 65 3.00 -15.11 30.13
C ARG A 65 3.42 -15.58 28.73
N ILE A 66 3.39 -14.70 27.72
CA ILE A 66 3.86 -15.02 26.37
C ILE A 66 5.35 -15.40 26.38
N ALA A 67 6.18 -14.65 27.13
CA ALA A 67 7.61 -14.94 27.20
C ALA A 67 7.87 -16.35 27.80
N GLU A 68 7.16 -16.69 28.89
CA GLU A 68 7.22 -18.02 29.50
C GLU A 68 6.77 -19.14 28.53
N LEU A 69 5.69 -18.92 27.77
CA LEU A 69 5.22 -19.88 26.80
C LEU A 69 6.21 -20.05 25.63
N LYS A 70 6.77 -18.96 25.11
CA LYS A 70 7.78 -19.00 24.03
C LYS A 70 9.07 -19.71 24.44
N GLU A 71 9.52 -19.56 25.68
CA GLU A 71 10.69 -20.26 26.19
C GLU A 71 10.49 -21.79 26.27
N HIS A 72 9.28 -22.24 26.58
CA HIS A 72 8.97 -23.65 26.74
C HIS A 72 8.52 -24.36 25.45
N VAL A 73 8.02 -23.63 24.44
CA VAL A 73 7.39 -24.22 23.25
C VAL A 73 8.33 -25.14 22.47
N GLU A 74 9.62 -24.83 22.40
CA GLU A 74 10.60 -25.66 21.68
C GLU A 74 10.89 -27.01 22.38
N THR A 75 10.63 -27.11 23.68
CA THR A 75 10.86 -28.31 24.48
C THR A 75 9.65 -29.24 24.49
N LEU A 76 8.49 -28.81 23.97
CA LEU A 76 7.24 -29.57 23.96
C LEU A 76 7.18 -30.60 22.82
N ASP A 77 6.36 -31.64 23.01
CA ASP A 77 5.95 -32.56 21.94
C ASP A 77 5.19 -31.82 20.85
N TYR A 78 5.28 -32.30 19.61
CA TYR A 78 4.70 -31.65 18.42
C TYR A 78 3.22 -31.25 18.59
N ASP A 79 2.39 -32.17 19.10
CA ASP A 79 0.95 -31.92 19.29
C ASP A 79 0.66 -30.80 20.32
N LYS A 80 1.56 -30.59 21.27
CA LYS A 80 1.45 -29.54 22.27
C LYS A 80 1.96 -28.18 21.79
N ARG A 81 2.86 -28.16 20.82
CA ARG A 81 3.39 -26.92 20.24
C ARG A 81 2.28 -26.13 19.56
N GLU A 82 1.45 -26.80 18.76
CA GLU A 82 0.31 -26.14 18.05
C GLU A 82 -0.64 -25.48 19.05
N SER A 83 -1.10 -26.19 20.06
CA SER A 83 -1.98 -25.64 21.08
C SER A 83 -1.35 -24.50 21.90
N THR A 84 -0.02 -24.52 22.09
CA THR A 84 0.71 -23.45 22.78
C THR A 84 0.80 -22.19 21.92
N TRP A 85 1.02 -22.34 20.62
CA TRP A 85 0.98 -21.21 19.69
C TRP A 85 -0.43 -20.59 19.59
N GLU A 86 -1.48 -21.40 19.58
CA GLU A 86 -2.86 -20.89 19.63
C GLU A 86 -3.16 -20.13 20.94
N GLU A 87 -2.59 -20.58 22.08
CA GLU A 87 -2.69 -19.84 23.35
C GLU A 87 -1.97 -18.48 23.25
N ILE A 88 -0.75 -18.44 22.69
CA ILE A 88 0.01 -17.21 22.48
C ILE A 88 -0.78 -16.24 21.60
N ASP A 89 -1.29 -16.69 20.44
CA ASP A 89 -2.08 -15.86 19.53
C ASP A 89 -3.34 -15.27 20.20
N LYS A 90 -3.95 -16.04 21.10
CA LYS A 90 -5.10 -15.56 21.87
C LYS A 90 -4.71 -14.46 22.85
N ILE A 91 -3.60 -14.65 23.57
CA ILE A 91 -3.10 -13.64 24.52
C ILE A 91 -2.66 -12.38 23.77
N GLU A 92 -2.00 -12.51 22.61
CA GLU A 92 -1.63 -11.36 21.76
C GLU A 92 -2.85 -10.54 21.33
N LYS A 93 -3.96 -11.18 20.96
CA LYS A 93 -5.22 -10.50 20.66
C LYS A 93 -5.83 -9.81 21.90
N GLU A 94 -5.73 -10.43 23.06
CA GLU A 94 -6.18 -9.83 24.33
C GLU A 94 -5.33 -8.60 24.71
N ILE A 95 -4.03 -8.64 24.49
CA ILE A 95 -3.11 -7.50 24.67
C ILE A 95 -3.54 -6.34 23.78
N LEU A 96 -3.78 -6.55 22.48
CA LEU A 96 -4.20 -5.50 21.56
C LEU A 96 -5.50 -4.83 22.04
N LYS A 97 -6.46 -5.64 22.50
CA LYS A 97 -7.72 -5.12 23.03
C LYS A 97 -7.52 -4.30 24.31
N LYS A 98 -6.69 -4.76 25.26
CA LYS A 98 -6.39 -4.01 26.49
C LYS A 98 -5.72 -2.68 26.17
N ILE A 99 -4.78 -2.66 25.20
CA ILE A 99 -4.14 -1.41 24.74
C ILE A 99 -5.18 -0.47 24.14
N GLU A 100 -6.10 -0.96 23.30
CA GLU A 100 -7.17 -0.15 22.71
C GLU A 100 -8.07 0.46 23.78
N ASP A 101 -8.47 -0.34 24.80
CA ASP A 101 -9.29 0.13 25.91
C ASP A 101 -8.58 1.26 26.71
N VAL A 102 -7.27 1.13 26.98
CA VAL A 102 -6.46 2.16 27.67
C VAL A 102 -6.28 3.40 26.79
N LEU A 103 -6.08 3.25 25.48
CA LEU A 103 -5.99 4.38 24.54
C LEU A 103 -7.31 5.16 24.49
N ASP A 104 -8.44 4.48 24.46
CA ASP A 104 -9.78 5.10 24.51
C ASP A 104 -10.01 5.88 25.81
N GLU A 105 -9.59 5.33 26.95
CA GLU A 105 -9.67 5.99 28.25
C GLU A 105 -8.78 7.23 28.29
N SER A 106 -7.56 7.14 27.79
CA SER A 106 -6.54 8.20 27.80
C SER A 106 -6.74 9.26 26.71
N LEU A 107 -7.58 9.00 25.69
CA LEU A 107 -7.79 9.88 24.54
C LEU A 107 -8.06 11.34 24.93
N PRO A 108 -8.96 11.66 25.87
CA PRO A 108 -9.24 13.06 26.21
C PRO A 108 -8.02 13.80 26.78
N GLU A 109 -7.23 13.14 27.61
CA GLU A 109 -6.01 13.72 28.19
C GLU A 109 -4.94 13.91 27.13
N VAL A 110 -4.67 12.88 26.32
CA VAL A 110 -3.64 12.91 25.27
C VAL A 110 -3.94 13.98 24.21
N PHE A 111 -5.21 14.12 23.79
CA PHE A 111 -5.61 15.16 22.84
C PHE A 111 -5.50 16.56 23.45
N ALA A 112 -5.85 16.71 24.72
CA ALA A 112 -5.69 17.98 25.42
C ALA A 112 -4.20 18.36 25.55
N VAL A 113 -3.32 17.40 25.87
CA VAL A 113 -1.86 17.61 25.94
C VAL A 113 -1.30 18.01 24.57
N MET A 114 -1.68 17.31 23.49
CA MET A 114 -1.20 17.65 22.13
C MET A 114 -1.67 19.06 21.73
N LYS A 115 -2.93 19.41 22.01
CA LYS A 115 -3.45 20.76 21.75
C LYS A 115 -2.69 21.82 22.54
N GLU A 116 -2.39 21.56 23.82
CA GLU A 116 -1.63 22.46 24.68
C GLU A 116 -0.17 22.59 24.19
N THR A 117 0.45 21.51 23.77
CA THR A 117 1.80 21.54 23.18
C THR A 117 1.80 22.42 21.94
N ALA A 118 0.86 22.21 21.02
CA ALA A 118 0.72 23.05 19.81
C ALA A 118 0.55 24.53 20.16
N ARG A 119 -0.26 24.84 21.21
CA ARG A 119 -0.44 26.22 21.72
C ARG A 119 0.88 26.81 22.25
N ARG A 120 1.66 26.05 23.03
CA ARG A 120 2.94 26.52 23.57
C ARG A 120 3.93 26.84 22.47
N PHE A 121 4.06 26.00 21.47
CA PHE A 121 4.90 26.28 20.32
C PHE A 121 4.41 27.48 19.51
N SER A 122 3.10 27.70 19.38
CA SER A 122 2.56 28.84 18.64
C SER A 122 2.73 30.18 19.35
N GLN A 123 2.88 30.17 20.69
CA GLN A 123 2.92 31.40 21.51
C GLN A 123 4.34 31.77 21.98
N ASN A 124 5.31 30.87 21.87
CA ASN A 124 6.66 31.09 22.36
C ASN A 124 7.67 30.78 21.26
N GLU A 125 8.71 31.59 21.11
CA GLU A 125 9.81 31.33 20.17
C GLU A 125 10.59 30.06 20.55
N THR A 126 10.64 29.75 21.85
CA THR A 126 11.29 28.55 22.37
C THR A 126 10.45 27.91 23.48
N VAL A 127 10.55 26.58 23.57
CA VAL A 127 9.94 25.78 24.65
C VAL A 127 11.05 25.00 25.35
N GLU A 128 11.28 25.32 26.64
CA GLU A 128 12.37 24.74 27.43
C GLU A 128 11.85 23.57 28.30
N VAL A 129 12.64 22.50 28.38
CA VAL A 129 12.41 21.33 29.24
C VAL A 129 13.73 20.84 29.85
N THR A 130 13.68 20.02 30.86
CA THR A 130 14.82 19.28 31.37
C THR A 130 15.26 18.24 30.33
N ALA A 131 16.53 18.30 29.91
CA ALA A 131 17.08 17.44 28.88
C ALA A 131 17.23 15.98 29.35
N ASN A 132 16.63 15.07 28.61
CA ASN A 132 16.84 13.63 28.77
C ASN A 132 17.76 13.07 27.67
N ASP A 133 18.03 11.77 27.66
CA ASP A 133 18.91 11.14 26.66
C ASP A 133 18.34 11.21 25.24
N PHE A 134 17.01 11.16 25.09
CA PHE A 134 16.33 11.30 23.79
C PHE A 134 16.53 12.72 23.25
N ASP A 135 16.34 13.76 24.05
CA ASP A 135 16.57 15.15 23.66
C ASP A 135 18.02 15.39 23.21
N ARG A 136 19.00 14.80 23.95
CA ARG A 136 20.42 14.86 23.58
C ARG A 136 20.72 14.18 22.26
N SER A 137 20.07 13.06 21.99
CA SER A 137 20.18 12.37 20.70
C SER A 137 19.59 13.18 19.57
N LEU A 138 18.39 13.75 19.76
CA LEU A 138 17.74 14.61 18.77
C LEU A 138 18.58 15.83 18.40
N ALA A 139 19.24 16.46 19.37
CA ALA A 139 20.05 17.65 19.15
C ALA A 139 21.32 17.39 18.29
N VAL A 140 21.67 16.13 18.02
CA VAL A 140 22.75 15.78 17.09
C VAL A 140 22.29 15.87 15.65
N ASP A 141 21.02 15.53 15.37
CA ASP A 141 20.51 15.34 14.02
C ASP A 141 19.52 16.44 13.58
N HIS A 142 19.07 17.31 14.54
CA HIS A 142 18.02 18.29 14.27
C HIS A 142 18.39 19.68 14.78
N ASP A 143 18.18 20.69 13.92
CA ASP A 143 18.49 22.10 14.20
C ASP A 143 17.42 22.81 15.07
N PHE A 144 16.21 22.23 15.20
CA PHE A 144 15.12 22.83 16.00
C PHE A 144 15.27 22.61 17.50
N ILE A 145 16.26 21.87 17.94
CA ILE A 145 16.55 21.60 19.36
C ILE A 145 18.04 21.78 19.63
N HIS A 146 18.38 22.42 20.74
CA HIS A 146 19.76 22.46 21.23
C HIS A 146 19.80 22.26 22.74
N ILE A 147 20.96 21.83 23.24
CA ILE A 147 21.17 21.51 24.65
C ILE A 147 22.04 22.58 25.31
N GLU A 148 21.51 23.15 26.39
CA GLU A 148 22.26 24.08 27.25
C GLU A 148 22.31 23.53 28.69
N GLY A 149 23.44 22.87 29.04
CA GLY A 149 23.61 22.20 30.33
C GLY A 149 22.64 21.05 30.50
N ASP A 150 21.68 21.19 31.41
CA ASP A 150 20.61 20.24 31.69
C ASP A 150 19.26 20.62 31.07
N LYS A 151 19.23 21.63 30.21
CA LYS A 151 18.05 22.05 29.48
C LYS A 151 18.11 21.65 28.00
N ALA A 152 16.96 21.20 27.48
CA ALA A 152 16.69 21.08 26.06
C ALA A 152 15.77 22.24 25.65
N ILE A 153 16.18 22.98 24.64
CA ILE A 153 15.48 24.18 24.13
C ILE A 153 15.00 23.87 22.72
N TYR A 154 13.69 23.78 22.57
CA TYR A 154 13.01 23.53 21.29
C TYR A 154 12.59 24.86 20.68
N ALA A 155 13.02 25.13 19.46
CA ALA A 155 12.58 26.29 18.69
C ALA A 155 11.16 26.06 18.12
N ASN A 156 10.43 27.14 17.90
CA ASN A 156 9.11 27.07 17.24
C ASN A 156 9.19 27.15 15.72
N HIS A 157 10.38 27.11 15.16
CA HIS A 157 10.63 27.16 13.72
C HIS A 157 11.65 26.10 13.30
N TRP A 158 11.46 25.53 12.13
CA TRP A 158 12.32 24.46 11.56
C TRP A 158 12.13 24.30 10.07
N MET A 159 12.99 23.52 9.42
CA MET A 159 12.87 23.21 8.01
C MET A 159 11.85 22.08 7.80
N ALA A 160 10.91 22.28 6.87
CA ALA A 160 9.97 21.25 6.43
C ALA A 160 9.71 21.35 4.92
N GLY A 161 9.93 20.25 4.20
CA GLY A 161 9.80 20.24 2.74
C GLY A 161 10.71 21.22 2.02
N GLY A 162 11.88 21.52 2.59
CA GLY A 162 12.85 22.46 2.04
C GLY A 162 12.56 23.95 2.31
N ASN A 163 11.53 24.27 3.12
CA ASN A 163 11.20 25.62 3.52
C ASN A 163 11.23 25.76 5.03
N GLU A 164 11.63 26.93 5.50
CA GLU A 164 11.51 27.27 6.92
C GLU A 164 10.04 27.51 7.27
N VAL A 165 9.57 26.85 8.31
CA VAL A 165 8.21 27.01 8.85
C VAL A 165 8.28 27.49 10.28
N VAL A 166 7.39 28.39 10.65
CA VAL A 166 7.15 28.81 12.03
C VAL A 166 5.85 28.21 12.48
N TRP A 167 5.85 27.54 13.64
CA TRP A 167 4.64 26.92 14.16
C TRP A 167 3.67 27.95 14.71
N ASP A 168 2.49 28.07 14.10
CA ASP A 168 1.43 29.02 14.46
C ASP A 168 0.05 28.36 14.64
N MET A 169 -0.03 27.03 14.57
CA MET A 169 -1.28 26.29 14.55
C MET A 169 -1.69 25.79 15.93
N VAL A 170 -2.99 25.88 16.22
CA VAL A 170 -3.64 25.29 17.42
C VAL A 170 -4.92 24.60 16.98
N HIS A 171 -5.20 23.42 17.52
CA HIS A 171 -6.37 22.62 17.16
C HIS A 171 -7.68 23.32 17.53
N TYR A 172 -8.60 23.44 16.58
CA TYR A 172 -9.99 23.81 16.80
C TYR A 172 -10.85 22.63 17.26
N ASP A 173 -12.00 22.91 17.87
CA ASP A 173 -12.90 21.87 18.34
C ASP A 173 -13.35 20.89 17.24
N VAL A 174 -13.60 21.40 16.02
CA VAL A 174 -13.95 20.57 14.87
C VAL A 174 -12.80 19.61 14.49
N GLN A 175 -11.56 20.03 14.70
CA GLN A 175 -10.39 19.20 14.44
C GLN A 175 -10.22 18.10 15.51
N LEU A 176 -10.57 18.41 16.78
CA LEU A 176 -10.64 17.39 17.84
C LEU A 176 -11.68 16.31 17.48
N ILE A 177 -12.85 16.70 16.95
CA ILE A 177 -13.87 15.76 16.46
C ILE A 177 -13.29 14.87 15.38
N GLY A 178 -12.62 15.45 14.39
CA GLY A 178 -11.94 14.70 13.31
C GLY A 178 -10.94 13.69 13.85
N GLY A 179 -10.13 14.08 14.83
CA GLY A 179 -9.16 13.20 15.50
C GLY A 179 -9.83 11.98 16.16
N VAL A 180 -10.94 12.20 16.89
CA VAL A 180 -11.71 11.10 17.51
C VAL A 180 -12.29 10.16 16.45
N VAL A 181 -12.85 10.72 15.36
CA VAL A 181 -13.38 9.93 14.23
C VAL A 181 -12.31 8.99 13.67
N LEU A 182 -11.11 9.52 13.43
CA LEU A 182 -9.99 8.76 12.87
C LEU A 182 -9.47 7.69 13.84
N HIS A 183 -9.35 8.01 15.15
CA HIS A 183 -8.97 7.03 16.16
C HIS A 183 -9.97 5.86 16.23
N LYS A 184 -11.26 6.14 16.06
CA LYS A 184 -12.32 5.12 16.03
C LYS A 184 -12.38 4.32 14.71
N GLY A 185 -11.35 4.39 13.84
CA GLY A 185 -11.27 3.65 12.59
C GLY A 185 -12.33 4.07 11.57
N LYS A 186 -12.80 5.30 11.62
CA LYS A 186 -13.80 5.85 10.70
C LYS A 186 -13.13 6.80 9.68
N ILE A 187 -13.88 7.19 8.65
CA ILE A 187 -13.45 8.18 7.66
C ILE A 187 -13.88 9.58 8.11
N ALA A 188 -12.92 10.50 8.20
CA ALA A 188 -13.17 11.92 8.41
C ALA A 188 -13.09 12.65 7.08
N GLU A 189 -14.24 13.10 6.55
CA GLU A 189 -14.29 13.93 5.35
C GLU A 189 -14.04 15.39 5.75
N MET A 190 -12.98 15.98 5.19
CA MET A 190 -12.59 17.37 5.46
C MET A 190 -12.28 18.07 4.14
N ALA A 191 -12.75 19.30 4.00
CA ALA A 191 -12.48 20.11 2.82
C ALA A 191 -11.01 20.57 2.78
N THR A 192 -10.55 20.96 1.60
CA THR A 192 -9.22 21.53 1.41
C THR A 192 -9.07 22.81 2.28
N GLY A 193 -7.96 22.91 3.01
CA GLY A 193 -7.69 24.05 3.88
C GLY A 193 -8.25 23.94 5.31
N GLU A 194 -8.96 22.88 5.66
CA GLU A 194 -9.48 22.67 7.03
C GLU A 194 -8.44 22.07 8.01
N GLY A 195 -7.21 21.89 7.56
CA GLY A 195 -6.09 21.45 8.39
C GLY A 195 -6.06 19.94 8.65
N LYS A 196 -6.29 19.10 7.62
CA LYS A 196 -6.23 17.64 7.71
C LYS A 196 -4.94 17.14 8.37
N THR A 197 -3.79 17.69 7.97
CA THR A 197 -2.48 17.31 8.51
C THR A 197 -2.39 17.57 10.03
N LEU A 198 -2.95 18.70 10.49
CA LEU A 198 -3.01 19.02 11.92
C LEU A 198 -3.96 18.08 12.68
N VAL A 199 -5.10 17.73 12.09
CA VAL A 199 -6.04 16.75 12.68
C VAL A 199 -5.37 15.38 12.87
N ALA A 200 -4.59 14.94 11.89
CA ALA A 200 -3.88 13.67 11.93
C ALA A 200 -2.92 13.57 13.13
N THR A 201 -2.39 14.71 13.63
CA THR A 201 -1.48 14.69 14.78
C THR A 201 -2.10 14.07 16.02
N LEU A 202 -3.40 14.24 16.23
CA LEU A 202 -4.10 13.76 17.41
C LEU A 202 -4.15 12.22 17.49
N PRO A 203 -4.74 11.50 16.53
CA PRO A 203 -4.80 10.04 16.56
C PRO A 203 -3.43 9.39 16.35
N VAL A 204 -2.54 9.99 15.56
CA VAL A 204 -1.16 9.51 15.37
C VAL A 204 -0.43 9.52 16.72
N PHE A 205 -0.47 10.65 17.45
CA PHE A 205 0.16 10.79 18.74
C PHE A 205 -0.38 9.76 19.75
N LEU A 206 -1.70 9.67 19.88
CA LEU A 206 -2.34 8.73 20.80
C LEU A 206 -1.92 7.28 20.53
N ASN A 207 -2.04 6.82 19.28
CA ASN A 207 -1.76 5.42 18.94
C ASN A 207 -0.26 5.09 19.01
N ALA A 208 0.62 6.07 18.80
CA ALA A 208 2.07 5.90 18.94
C ALA A 208 2.51 5.60 20.38
N LEU A 209 1.74 6.04 21.39
CA LEU A 209 2.04 5.77 22.80
C LEU A 209 2.01 4.27 23.15
N SER A 210 1.37 3.45 22.34
CA SER A 210 1.39 1.99 22.47
C SER A 210 2.78 1.37 22.29
N GLY A 211 3.70 2.06 21.58
CA GLY A 211 5.00 1.54 21.16
C GLY A 211 4.96 0.52 20.01
N ASN A 212 3.76 0.20 19.51
CA ASN A 212 3.58 -0.79 18.42
C ASN A 212 3.77 -0.20 17.02
N GLY A 213 3.94 1.13 16.91
CA GLY A 213 4.14 1.86 15.68
C GLY A 213 2.87 2.34 14.99
N VAL A 214 3.01 3.50 14.35
CA VAL A 214 1.95 4.14 13.57
C VAL A 214 2.49 4.44 12.18
N HIS A 215 1.74 4.06 11.15
CA HIS A 215 2.05 4.40 9.78
C HIS A 215 1.17 5.57 9.32
N VAL A 216 1.81 6.63 8.79
CA VAL A 216 1.13 7.77 8.16
C VAL A 216 1.35 7.66 6.66
N VAL A 217 0.29 7.28 5.95
CA VAL A 217 0.33 6.95 4.52
C VAL A 217 -0.16 8.14 3.71
N THR A 218 0.64 8.58 2.74
CA THR A 218 0.33 9.68 1.82
C THR A 218 0.41 9.23 0.36
N VAL A 219 0.00 10.09 -0.57
CA VAL A 219 -0.02 9.77 -2.01
C VAL A 219 1.30 10.02 -2.74
N ASN A 220 2.20 10.83 -2.19
CA ASN A 220 3.48 11.13 -2.83
C ASN A 220 4.60 11.41 -1.80
N ASP A 221 5.85 11.27 -2.24
CA ASP A 221 7.05 11.38 -1.43
C ASP A 221 7.32 12.80 -0.91
N TYR A 222 6.88 13.84 -1.65
CA TYR A 222 7.00 15.22 -1.17
C TYR A 222 6.15 15.44 0.08
N LEU A 223 4.88 14.97 0.07
CA LEU A 223 3.98 15.10 1.22
C LEU A 223 4.48 14.29 2.42
N SER A 224 4.93 13.05 2.20
CA SER A 224 5.42 12.23 3.29
C SER A 224 6.65 12.83 3.98
N LYS A 225 7.61 13.34 3.22
CA LYS A 225 8.80 14.04 3.72
C LYS A 225 8.42 15.33 4.43
N ARG A 226 7.62 16.20 3.78
CA ARG A 226 7.18 17.48 4.33
C ARG A 226 6.42 17.30 5.64
N ASP A 227 5.44 16.39 5.67
CA ASP A 227 4.56 16.24 6.83
C ASP A 227 5.28 15.57 8.01
N SER A 228 6.22 14.65 7.75
CA SER A 228 7.10 14.10 8.78
C SER A 228 7.99 15.17 9.42
N GLU A 229 8.50 16.10 8.62
CA GLU A 229 9.33 17.21 9.08
C GLU A 229 8.51 18.29 9.78
N TRP A 230 7.31 18.58 9.27
CA TRP A 230 6.47 19.65 9.79
C TRP A 230 5.82 19.29 11.12
N MET A 231 5.23 18.08 11.24
CA MET A 231 4.53 17.64 12.45
C MET A 231 5.47 16.92 13.45
N GLY A 232 6.61 16.41 12.97
CA GLY A 232 7.58 15.63 13.74
C GLY A 232 7.99 16.27 15.08
N PRO A 233 8.39 17.53 15.11
CA PRO A 233 8.86 18.17 16.33
C PRO A 233 7.88 18.14 17.52
N LEU A 234 6.56 18.17 17.24
CA LEU A 234 5.56 18.05 18.29
C LEU A 234 5.54 16.65 18.95
N TYR A 235 5.71 15.60 18.16
CA TYR A 235 5.78 14.24 18.67
C TYR A 235 7.09 14.00 19.40
N MET A 236 8.20 14.49 18.82
CA MET A 236 9.54 14.37 19.36
C MET A 236 9.67 15.11 20.70
N PHE A 237 8.95 16.22 20.88
CA PHE A 237 8.87 16.92 22.16
C PHE A 237 8.36 16.01 23.30
N HIS A 238 7.52 15.03 23.01
CA HIS A 238 7.03 14.02 23.95
C HIS A 238 7.80 12.69 23.92
N GLY A 239 9.01 12.69 23.36
CA GLY A 239 9.89 11.52 23.34
C GLY A 239 9.38 10.41 22.42
N LEU A 240 8.73 10.75 21.30
CA LEU A 240 8.38 9.79 20.25
C LEU A 240 9.30 9.97 19.06
N SER A 241 9.83 8.87 18.56
CA SER A 241 10.67 8.86 17.36
C SER A 241 9.81 8.96 16.09
N VAL A 242 10.27 9.76 15.13
CA VAL A 242 9.59 10.00 13.84
C VAL A 242 10.58 9.82 12.71
N ASP A 243 10.21 9.06 11.70
CA ASP A 243 11.02 8.94 10.48
C ASP A 243 10.13 8.77 9.24
N CYS A 244 10.74 8.89 8.05
CA CYS A 244 10.06 8.78 6.76
C CYS A 244 10.79 7.79 5.85
N ILE A 245 10.12 6.70 5.48
CA ILE A 245 10.72 5.66 4.63
C ILE A 245 11.15 6.18 3.26
N ASP A 246 10.47 7.20 2.72
CA ASP A 246 10.83 7.79 1.42
C ASP A 246 12.18 8.57 1.43
N LYS A 247 12.82 8.70 2.60
CA LYS A 247 14.17 9.27 2.76
C LYS A 247 15.28 8.21 2.66
N HIS A 248 14.93 6.94 2.70
CA HIS A 248 15.87 5.84 2.83
C HIS A 248 15.76 4.85 1.67
N GLU A 249 16.92 4.31 1.26
CA GLU A 249 16.98 3.30 0.21
C GLU A 249 16.27 2.00 0.62
N PRO A 250 15.58 1.33 -0.31
CA PRO A 250 14.95 0.03 -0.06
C PRO A 250 15.93 -1.00 0.52
N ASN A 251 15.45 -1.86 1.41
CA ASN A 251 16.22 -2.92 2.08
C ASN A 251 17.44 -2.44 2.90
N SER A 252 17.57 -1.13 3.15
CA SER A 252 18.66 -0.59 3.96
C SER A 252 18.37 -0.74 5.46
N GLU A 253 19.44 -0.69 6.28
CA GLU A 253 19.32 -0.62 7.73
C GLU A 253 18.58 0.66 8.18
N ALA A 254 18.86 1.79 7.52
CA ALA A 254 18.17 3.05 7.78
C ALA A 254 16.65 2.92 7.55
N ARG A 255 16.23 2.22 6.48
CA ARG A 255 14.80 1.96 6.22
C ARG A 255 14.17 1.06 7.28
N ARG A 256 14.88 0.04 7.77
CA ARG A 256 14.46 -0.79 8.90
C ARG A 256 14.31 0.05 10.17
N ASN A 257 15.25 0.94 10.44
CA ASN A 257 15.18 1.85 11.58
C ASN A 257 13.98 2.80 11.48
N ALA A 258 13.65 3.29 10.27
CA ALA A 258 12.46 4.09 10.03
C ALA A 258 11.16 3.34 10.36
N TYR A 259 11.06 2.05 10.04
CA TYR A 259 9.92 1.22 10.45
C TYR A 259 9.89 0.94 11.96
N ASN A 260 11.01 1.00 12.65
CA ASN A 260 11.10 0.84 14.10
C ASN A 260 10.79 2.13 14.87
N ALA A 261 10.70 3.27 14.19
CA ALA A 261 10.26 4.52 14.81
C ALA A 261 8.80 4.41 15.33
N ASP A 262 8.44 5.20 16.33
CA ASP A 262 7.07 5.22 16.87
C ASP A 262 6.07 5.69 15.82
N ILE A 263 6.50 6.60 14.94
CA ILE A 263 5.70 7.14 13.84
C ILE A 263 6.52 7.06 12.55
N THR A 264 5.99 6.34 11.57
CA THR A 264 6.63 6.14 10.26
C THR A 264 5.77 6.77 9.16
N PHE A 265 6.29 7.79 8.51
CA PHE A 265 5.68 8.38 7.31
C PHE A 265 6.14 7.66 6.04
N GLY A 266 5.29 7.64 5.03
CA GLY A 266 5.65 7.08 3.74
C GLY A 266 4.53 7.15 2.71
N THR A 267 4.90 6.91 1.45
CA THR A 267 3.91 6.78 0.37
C THR A 267 3.27 5.38 0.39
N ASN A 268 2.01 5.33 -0.05
CA ASN A 268 1.27 4.07 -0.20
C ASN A 268 2.05 3.03 -1.01
N ASN A 269 2.70 3.45 -2.09
CA ASN A 269 3.45 2.56 -2.97
C ASN A 269 4.68 1.98 -2.27
N GLU A 270 5.44 2.80 -1.53
CA GLU A 270 6.65 2.34 -0.83
C GLU A 270 6.32 1.38 0.32
N PHE A 271 5.27 1.65 1.11
CA PHE A 271 4.76 0.67 2.08
C PHE A 271 4.40 -0.67 1.42
N GLY A 272 3.71 -0.60 0.28
CA GLY A 272 3.31 -1.78 -0.48
C GLY A 272 4.50 -2.51 -1.11
N PHE A 273 5.48 -1.79 -1.66
CA PHE A 273 6.70 -2.41 -2.19
C PHE A 273 7.54 -3.07 -1.10
N ASP A 274 7.67 -2.46 0.08
CA ASP A 274 8.38 -3.07 1.20
C ASP A 274 7.66 -4.34 1.69
N TYR A 275 6.33 -4.31 1.77
CA TYR A 275 5.54 -5.50 2.09
C TYR A 275 5.79 -6.64 1.09
N LEU A 276 5.82 -6.34 -0.21
CA LEU A 276 6.11 -7.34 -1.23
C LEU A 276 7.56 -7.86 -1.13
N ARG A 277 8.54 -6.98 -0.87
CA ARG A 277 9.95 -7.37 -0.67
C ARG A 277 10.10 -8.27 0.55
N ASP A 278 9.46 -7.94 1.66
CA ASP A 278 9.47 -8.73 2.88
C ASP A 278 8.85 -10.13 2.67
N ASN A 279 7.79 -10.24 1.87
CA ASN A 279 7.21 -11.55 1.51
C ASN A 279 8.10 -12.39 0.59
N MET A 280 9.11 -11.80 -0.03
CA MET A 280 10.10 -12.49 -0.85
C MET A 280 11.41 -12.77 -0.09
N ALA A 281 11.53 -12.28 1.15
CA ALA A 281 12.74 -12.46 1.96
C ALA A 281 12.98 -13.92 2.31
N SER A 282 14.23 -14.34 2.23
CA SER A 282 14.65 -15.72 2.56
C SER A 282 14.95 -15.90 4.05
N SER A 283 15.13 -14.81 4.79
CA SER A 283 15.47 -14.81 6.22
C SER A 283 14.66 -13.74 6.95
N PRO A 284 14.21 -14.00 8.19
CA PRO A 284 13.60 -12.98 9.04
C PRO A 284 14.49 -11.75 9.28
N LEU A 285 15.83 -11.90 9.16
CA LEU A 285 16.78 -10.81 9.30
C LEU A 285 16.76 -9.81 8.14
N ASP A 286 16.19 -10.22 7.00
CA ASP A 286 16.08 -9.38 5.80
C ASP A 286 14.80 -8.53 5.82
N LEU A 287 13.87 -8.80 6.74
CA LEU A 287 12.63 -8.06 6.87
C LEU A 287 12.90 -6.62 7.31
N VAL A 288 12.24 -5.67 6.67
CA VAL A 288 12.33 -4.25 7.03
C VAL A 288 11.13 -3.78 7.84
N GLN A 289 9.94 -4.32 7.57
CA GLN A 289 8.72 -3.97 8.28
C GLN A 289 8.60 -4.77 9.58
N ARG A 290 8.03 -4.13 10.60
CA ARG A 290 7.53 -4.81 11.79
C ARG A 290 6.03 -5.09 11.66
N MET A 291 5.44 -5.71 12.67
CA MET A 291 4.01 -5.96 12.74
C MET A 291 3.22 -4.66 12.59
N HIS A 292 2.18 -4.69 11.76
CA HIS A 292 1.30 -3.54 11.55
C HIS A 292 0.36 -3.37 12.75
N ASN A 293 0.19 -2.13 13.24
CA ASN A 293 -0.67 -1.81 14.38
C ASN A 293 -1.74 -0.81 13.99
N TYR A 294 -1.35 0.43 13.72
CA TYR A 294 -2.27 1.51 13.34
C TYR A 294 -1.77 2.21 12.08
N ALA A 295 -2.69 2.51 11.17
CA ALA A 295 -2.38 3.31 9.99
C ALA A 295 -3.43 4.40 9.79
N ILE A 296 -2.97 5.60 9.45
CA ILE A 296 -3.80 6.68 8.95
C ILE A 296 -3.48 6.88 7.47
N VAL A 297 -4.51 6.92 6.63
CA VAL A 297 -4.35 7.08 5.18
C VAL A 297 -4.92 8.43 4.79
N ASP A 298 -4.05 9.35 4.33
CA ASP A 298 -4.48 10.62 3.76
C ASP A 298 -4.90 10.43 2.31
N GLU A 299 -5.85 11.25 1.85
CA GLU A 299 -6.43 11.17 0.50
C GLU A 299 -6.86 9.75 0.12
N VAL A 300 -7.64 9.13 1.00
CA VAL A 300 -8.06 7.73 0.92
C VAL A 300 -8.81 7.38 -0.38
N ASP A 301 -9.48 8.32 -1.00
CA ASP A 301 -10.12 8.21 -2.31
C ASP A 301 -9.09 7.98 -3.42
N SER A 302 -7.99 8.73 -3.44
CA SER A 302 -6.89 8.48 -4.37
C SER A 302 -6.24 7.12 -4.12
N VAL A 303 -5.90 6.81 -2.87
CA VAL A 303 -5.15 5.58 -2.52
C VAL A 303 -5.99 4.32 -2.73
N LEU A 304 -7.24 4.29 -2.26
CA LEU A 304 -8.07 3.07 -2.21
C LEU A 304 -9.10 2.97 -3.33
N ILE A 305 -9.34 4.02 -4.11
CA ILE A 305 -10.31 4.03 -5.20
C ILE A 305 -9.62 4.25 -6.54
N ASP A 306 -8.94 5.38 -6.74
CA ASP A 306 -8.37 5.74 -8.04
C ASP A 306 -7.18 4.84 -8.40
N ASP A 307 -6.26 4.64 -7.47
CA ASP A 307 -5.07 3.80 -7.66
C ASP A 307 -5.28 2.31 -7.33
N ALA A 308 -6.47 1.93 -6.84
CA ALA A 308 -6.76 0.56 -6.40
C ALA A 308 -6.56 -0.51 -7.48
N ARG A 309 -6.58 -0.14 -8.76
CA ARG A 309 -6.36 -1.05 -9.90
C ARG A 309 -4.93 -1.04 -10.42
N THR A 310 -4.08 -0.17 -9.92
CA THR A 310 -2.68 -0.09 -10.32
C THR A 310 -1.89 -1.16 -9.57
N PRO A 311 -1.42 -2.23 -10.23
CA PRO A 311 -0.68 -3.29 -9.53
C PRO A 311 0.69 -2.77 -9.13
N LEU A 312 1.11 -3.09 -7.91
CA LEU A 312 2.48 -2.94 -7.48
C LEU A 312 3.29 -4.11 -8.06
N ILE A 313 4.19 -3.82 -9.01
CA ILE A 313 5.00 -4.83 -9.69
C ILE A 313 6.45 -4.63 -9.29
N ILE A 314 7.04 -5.62 -8.61
CA ILE A 314 8.48 -5.71 -8.41
C ILE A 314 9.04 -6.46 -9.61
N SER A 315 9.79 -5.76 -10.46
CA SER A 315 10.59 -6.37 -11.51
C SER A 315 12.06 -6.06 -11.24
N GLY A 316 12.86 -7.11 -11.13
CA GLY A 316 14.31 -7.01 -11.08
C GLY A 316 14.92 -7.69 -12.30
N PRO A 317 16.15 -7.35 -12.68
CA PRO A 317 16.87 -8.18 -13.63
C PRO A 317 16.96 -9.58 -12.99
N THR A 318 16.34 -10.57 -13.63
CA THR A 318 16.63 -11.96 -13.30
C THR A 318 18.14 -12.16 -13.47
N PRO A 319 18.83 -12.79 -12.49
CA PRO A 319 20.19 -13.22 -12.71
C PRO A 319 20.19 -13.92 -14.08
N LYS A 320 21.08 -13.51 -14.98
CA LYS A 320 21.31 -14.27 -16.21
C LYS A 320 21.70 -15.66 -15.74
N GLY A 321 20.74 -16.58 -15.74
CA GLY A 321 21.06 -17.98 -15.58
C GLY A 321 22.03 -18.31 -16.72
N ASP A 322 23.12 -18.97 -16.42
CA ASP A 322 24.13 -19.37 -17.40
C ASP A 322 23.57 -20.22 -18.55
N ASP A 323 22.28 -20.58 -18.52
CA ASP A 323 21.57 -21.44 -19.47
C ASP A 323 20.52 -20.74 -20.34
N GLN A 324 20.53 -19.41 -20.46
CA GLN A 324 19.63 -18.75 -21.40
C GLN A 324 20.16 -18.92 -22.84
N MET A 325 19.70 -19.97 -23.52
CA MET A 325 20.07 -20.31 -24.89
C MET A 325 19.48 -19.37 -25.97
N PHE A 326 19.15 -18.12 -25.61
CA PHE A 326 18.52 -17.16 -26.53
C PHE A 326 19.35 -16.91 -27.78
N GLU A 327 20.64 -16.67 -27.63
CA GLU A 327 21.54 -16.46 -28.78
C GLU A 327 21.62 -17.69 -29.67
N GLN A 328 21.56 -18.88 -29.07
CA GLN A 328 21.61 -20.14 -29.82
C GLN A 328 20.31 -20.42 -30.59
N PHE A 329 19.15 -20.05 -30.00
CA PHE A 329 17.86 -20.29 -30.64
C PHE A 329 17.38 -19.14 -31.53
N GLN A 330 17.92 -17.93 -31.38
CA GLN A 330 17.50 -16.75 -32.15
C GLN A 330 17.41 -17.00 -33.65
N PRO A 331 18.42 -17.57 -34.33
CA PRO A 331 18.35 -17.81 -35.80
C PRO A 331 17.21 -18.75 -36.17
N LYS A 332 16.95 -19.78 -35.35
CA LYS A 332 15.87 -20.75 -35.59
C LYS A 332 14.49 -20.11 -35.41
N VAL A 333 14.34 -19.25 -34.40
CA VAL A 333 13.11 -18.51 -34.17
C VAL A 333 12.85 -17.53 -35.30
N GLU A 334 13.87 -16.81 -35.76
CA GLU A 334 13.76 -15.89 -36.89
C GLU A 334 13.31 -16.62 -38.19
N GLU A 335 13.86 -17.80 -38.47
CA GLU A 335 13.45 -18.63 -39.58
C GLU A 335 11.99 -19.08 -39.45
N LEU A 336 11.59 -19.57 -38.26
CA LEU A 336 10.22 -19.98 -37.98
C LEU A 336 9.22 -18.82 -38.16
N VAL A 337 9.54 -17.64 -37.62
CA VAL A 337 8.72 -16.43 -37.82
C VAL A 337 8.61 -16.03 -39.28
N LYS A 338 9.68 -16.18 -40.06
CA LYS A 338 9.68 -15.93 -41.51
C LYS A 338 8.78 -16.92 -42.26
N MET A 339 8.82 -18.20 -41.88
CA MET A 339 7.93 -19.25 -42.48
C MET A 339 6.47 -18.94 -42.17
N GLN A 340 6.14 -18.63 -40.89
CA GLN A 340 4.79 -18.26 -40.48
C GLN A 340 4.29 -17.01 -41.20
N ARG A 341 5.13 -15.99 -41.36
CA ARG A 341 4.79 -14.74 -42.06
C ARG A 341 4.46 -15.02 -43.54
N ASN A 342 5.24 -15.86 -44.19
CA ASN A 342 4.99 -16.26 -45.61
C ASN A 342 3.66 -17.03 -45.72
N LEU A 343 3.39 -17.94 -44.80
CA LEU A 343 2.15 -18.71 -44.74
C LEU A 343 0.95 -17.77 -44.54
N VAL A 344 0.98 -16.93 -43.51
CA VAL A 344 -0.11 -15.98 -43.20
C VAL A 344 -0.34 -15.00 -44.37
N THR A 345 0.71 -14.57 -45.08
CA THR A 345 0.57 -13.70 -46.25
C THR A 345 -0.22 -14.38 -47.39
N LYS A 346 0.06 -15.66 -47.64
CA LYS A 346 -0.69 -16.45 -48.65
C LYS A 346 -2.14 -16.67 -48.25
N LEU A 347 -2.34 -17.08 -46.99
CA LEU A 347 -3.68 -17.31 -46.44
C LEU A 347 -4.53 -16.04 -46.42
N LEU A 348 -3.94 -14.90 -46.10
CA LEU A 348 -4.65 -13.61 -46.10
C LEU A 348 -5.07 -13.19 -47.51
N ALA A 349 -4.21 -13.42 -48.51
CA ALA A 349 -4.56 -13.13 -49.90
C ALA A 349 -5.73 -14.01 -50.37
N GLU A 350 -5.73 -15.30 -50.03
CA GLU A 350 -6.82 -16.22 -50.32
C GLU A 350 -8.11 -15.86 -49.58
N ALA A 351 -8.00 -15.52 -48.30
CA ALA A 351 -9.12 -15.07 -47.49
C ALA A 351 -9.83 -13.87 -48.09
N LYS A 352 -9.09 -12.88 -48.56
CA LYS A 352 -9.65 -11.69 -49.24
C LYS A 352 -10.48 -12.02 -50.47
N ILE A 353 -9.96 -12.93 -51.29
CA ILE A 353 -10.67 -13.36 -52.52
C ILE A 353 -11.96 -14.10 -52.15
N LYS A 354 -11.90 -15.04 -51.18
CA LYS A 354 -13.04 -15.84 -50.77
C LYS A 354 -14.11 -15.00 -50.05
N ILE A 355 -13.72 -14.06 -49.21
CA ILE A 355 -14.66 -13.17 -48.50
C ILE A 355 -15.41 -12.25 -49.46
N ALA A 356 -14.80 -11.85 -50.55
CA ALA A 356 -15.42 -11.02 -51.60
C ALA A 356 -16.41 -11.80 -52.48
N SER A 357 -16.53 -13.13 -52.35
CA SER A 357 -17.45 -13.95 -53.13
C SER A 357 -18.91 -13.77 -52.68
N ASP A 358 -19.86 -13.81 -53.62
CA ASP A 358 -21.29 -13.82 -53.34
C ASP A 358 -21.79 -15.18 -52.82
N ASP A 359 -21.03 -16.25 -52.99
CA ASP A 359 -21.36 -17.57 -52.48
C ASP A 359 -21.10 -17.64 -50.96
N LYS A 360 -22.13 -17.92 -50.18
CA LYS A 360 -22.10 -17.98 -48.74
C LYS A 360 -21.07 -18.99 -48.21
N LYS A 361 -20.97 -20.17 -48.84
CA LYS A 361 -20.05 -21.22 -48.41
C LYS A 361 -18.57 -20.81 -48.65
N ILE A 362 -18.29 -20.21 -49.80
CA ILE A 362 -16.95 -19.70 -50.11
C ILE A 362 -16.56 -18.56 -49.17
N ARG A 363 -17.53 -17.71 -48.81
CA ARG A 363 -17.31 -16.62 -47.83
C ARG A 363 -17.02 -17.14 -46.44
N GLU A 364 -17.72 -18.19 -45.98
CA GLU A 364 -17.47 -18.87 -44.69
C GLU A 364 -16.04 -19.49 -44.70
N GLU A 365 -15.61 -20.14 -45.76
CA GLU A 365 -14.23 -20.62 -45.88
C GLU A 365 -13.21 -19.47 -45.78
N GLY A 366 -13.49 -18.34 -46.42
CA GLY A 366 -12.66 -17.14 -46.33
C GLY A 366 -12.56 -16.59 -44.88
N ALA A 367 -13.65 -16.64 -44.15
CA ALA A 367 -13.70 -16.21 -42.74
C ALA A 367 -12.84 -17.13 -41.83
N VAL A 368 -12.85 -18.44 -42.10
CA VAL A 368 -11.96 -19.42 -41.43
C VAL A 368 -10.49 -19.09 -41.68
N LEU A 369 -10.10 -18.83 -42.93
CA LEU A 369 -8.73 -18.44 -43.28
C LEU A 369 -8.33 -17.11 -42.63
N LEU A 370 -9.24 -16.14 -42.54
CA LEU A 370 -9.02 -14.87 -41.83
C LEU A 370 -8.74 -15.09 -40.36
N TYR A 371 -9.54 -15.92 -39.68
CA TYR A 371 -9.35 -16.25 -38.29
C TYR A 371 -8.05 -17.00 -38.05
N ARG A 372 -7.68 -17.91 -38.92
CA ARG A 372 -6.36 -18.59 -38.91
C ARG A 372 -5.20 -17.58 -38.99
N CYS A 373 -5.28 -16.59 -39.89
CA CYS A 373 -4.28 -15.52 -39.99
C CYS A 373 -4.18 -14.73 -38.66
N PHE A 374 -5.31 -14.44 -38.02
CA PHE A 374 -5.36 -13.73 -36.75
C PHE A 374 -4.73 -14.53 -35.61
N LYS A 375 -4.98 -15.84 -35.54
CA LYS A 375 -4.34 -16.72 -34.53
C LYS A 375 -2.86 -16.88 -34.75
N GLY A 376 -2.39 -16.90 -36.02
CA GLY A 376 -0.98 -17.08 -36.35
C GLY A 376 -0.12 -15.83 -36.16
N LEU A 377 -0.57 -14.66 -36.60
CA LEU A 377 0.15 -13.39 -36.50
C LEU A 377 -0.81 -12.21 -36.33
N PRO A 378 -1.39 -12.00 -35.15
CA PRO A 378 -2.41 -10.96 -34.92
C PRO A 378 -1.90 -9.54 -35.19
N LYS A 379 -0.61 -9.27 -35.01
CA LYS A 379 0.05 -7.97 -35.26
C LYS A 379 0.61 -7.81 -36.69
N ASN A 380 0.20 -8.65 -37.63
CA ASN A 380 0.58 -8.47 -39.02
C ASN A 380 -0.04 -7.20 -39.61
N GLY A 381 0.78 -6.28 -40.16
CA GLY A 381 0.30 -4.98 -40.65
C GLY A 381 -0.74 -5.06 -41.79
N ALA A 382 -0.60 -6.03 -42.69
CA ALA A 382 -1.57 -6.25 -43.77
C ALA A 382 -2.91 -6.80 -43.26
N LEU A 383 -2.89 -7.64 -42.22
CA LEU A 383 -4.06 -8.15 -41.53
C LEU A 383 -4.78 -7.02 -40.81
N ILE A 384 -4.05 -6.22 -40.02
CA ILE A 384 -4.62 -5.08 -39.24
C ILE A 384 -5.30 -4.11 -40.22
N LYS A 385 -4.66 -3.78 -41.36
CA LYS A 385 -5.25 -2.92 -42.37
C LYS A 385 -6.56 -3.50 -42.90
N TYR A 386 -6.58 -4.81 -43.19
CA TYR A 386 -7.79 -5.47 -43.70
C TYR A 386 -8.91 -5.55 -42.64
N LEU A 387 -8.58 -5.77 -41.39
CA LEU A 387 -9.55 -5.76 -40.30
C LEU A 387 -10.19 -4.38 -40.06
N SER A 388 -9.56 -3.31 -40.53
CA SER A 388 -10.13 -1.94 -40.47
C SER A 388 -11.17 -1.68 -41.58
N GLU A 389 -11.33 -2.57 -42.54
CA GLU A 389 -12.35 -2.45 -43.59
C GLU A 389 -13.75 -2.76 -43.01
N PRO A 390 -14.82 -2.06 -43.46
CA PRO A 390 -16.17 -2.27 -42.95
C PRO A 390 -16.63 -3.73 -43.10
N GLY A 391 -17.17 -4.31 -41.99
CA GLY A 391 -17.72 -5.67 -41.97
C GLY A 391 -16.71 -6.80 -41.77
N ILE A 392 -15.41 -6.56 -41.88
CA ILE A 392 -14.38 -7.63 -41.72
C ILE A 392 -14.14 -8.00 -40.29
N LYS A 393 -14.04 -7.01 -39.39
CA LYS A 393 -13.87 -7.26 -37.94
C LYS A 393 -15.06 -7.98 -37.30
N PRO A 394 -16.33 -7.61 -37.59
CA PRO A 394 -17.49 -8.40 -37.13
C PRO A 394 -17.44 -9.85 -37.63
N LEU A 395 -17.09 -10.09 -38.90
CA LEU A 395 -16.97 -11.44 -39.48
C LEU A 395 -15.91 -12.26 -38.72
N LEU A 396 -14.77 -11.66 -38.39
CA LEU A 396 -13.73 -12.33 -37.58
C LEU A 396 -14.26 -12.75 -36.22
N LEU A 397 -14.94 -11.84 -35.49
CA LEU A 397 -15.49 -12.11 -34.15
C LEU A 397 -16.61 -13.17 -34.17
N GLU A 398 -17.45 -13.17 -35.21
CA GLU A 398 -18.47 -14.21 -35.42
C GLU A 398 -17.82 -15.58 -35.62
N THR A 399 -16.78 -15.64 -36.43
CA THR A 399 -16.00 -16.87 -36.67
C THR A 399 -15.31 -17.35 -35.40
N GLU A 400 -14.68 -16.44 -34.65
CA GLU A 400 -14.09 -16.73 -33.35
C GLU A 400 -15.09 -17.35 -32.38
N ALA A 401 -16.29 -16.77 -32.27
CA ALA A 401 -17.35 -17.29 -31.38
C ALA A 401 -17.73 -18.74 -31.74
N ILE A 402 -17.77 -19.08 -33.03
CA ILE A 402 -18.09 -20.46 -33.48
C ILE A 402 -17.01 -21.46 -33.05
N TYR A 403 -15.73 -21.10 -33.19
CA TYR A 403 -14.62 -22.01 -32.88
C TYR A 403 -14.25 -22.05 -31.39
N MET A 404 -14.61 -21.00 -30.61
CA MET A 404 -14.49 -20.99 -29.16
C MET A 404 -15.64 -21.70 -28.44
N ALA A 405 -16.72 -22.04 -29.13
CA ALA A 405 -17.79 -22.85 -28.57
C ALA A 405 -17.30 -24.25 -28.15
N ASP A 406 -18.04 -24.93 -27.28
CA ASP A 406 -17.77 -26.29 -26.81
C ASP A 406 -16.33 -26.51 -26.25
N ASN A 407 -15.88 -25.57 -25.42
CA ASN A 407 -14.54 -25.62 -24.81
C ASN A 407 -13.40 -25.73 -25.86
N ASN A 408 -13.50 -24.98 -26.94
CA ASN A 408 -12.47 -24.92 -28.00
C ASN A 408 -12.22 -26.25 -28.74
N ARG A 409 -13.17 -27.20 -28.70
CA ARG A 409 -12.99 -28.53 -29.28
C ARG A 409 -12.65 -28.51 -30.76
N ARG A 410 -13.10 -27.46 -31.49
CA ARG A 410 -12.85 -27.29 -32.91
C ARG A 410 -11.65 -26.40 -33.24
N MET A 411 -10.95 -25.89 -32.22
CA MET A 411 -9.80 -25.00 -32.44
C MET A 411 -8.66 -25.65 -33.28
N PRO A 412 -8.36 -26.97 -33.18
CA PRO A 412 -7.38 -27.61 -34.00
C PRO A 412 -7.64 -27.44 -35.53
N GLU A 413 -8.90 -27.33 -35.97
CA GLU A 413 -9.25 -27.06 -37.39
C GLU A 413 -8.67 -25.71 -37.88
N ILE A 414 -8.42 -24.76 -36.96
CA ILE A 414 -7.84 -23.46 -37.23
C ILE A 414 -6.31 -23.49 -37.10
N THR A 415 -5.82 -24.13 -36.01
CA THR A 415 -4.43 -23.98 -35.55
C THR A 415 -3.46 -24.98 -36.16
N ASP A 416 -3.91 -26.18 -36.55
CA ASP A 416 -3.01 -27.26 -36.99
C ASP A 416 -2.27 -26.95 -38.29
N ASP A 417 -2.80 -26.09 -39.15
CA ASP A 417 -2.19 -25.62 -40.36
C ASP A 417 -1.23 -24.41 -40.21
N LEU A 418 -0.96 -23.99 -38.95
CA LEU A 418 0.03 -22.97 -38.59
C LEU A 418 1.30 -23.64 -38.04
N TYR A 419 2.42 -22.94 -37.98
CA TYR A 419 3.63 -23.40 -37.30
C TYR A 419 3.57 -23.14 -35.78
N PHE A 420 2.92 -22.03 -35.38
CA PHE A 420 2.66 -21.66 -34.00
C PHE A 420 1.43 -20.76 -33.90
N VAL A 421 0.88 -20.65 -32.72
CA VAL A 421 -0.27 -19.80 -32.39
C VAL A 421 0.14 -18.82 -31.32
N ILE A 422 -0.31 -17.56 -31.44
CA ILE A 422 -0.08 -16.51 -30.44
C ILE A 422 -1.35 -16.31 -29.61
N ASP A 423 -1.25 -16.51 -28.31
CA ASP A 423 -2.29 -16.14 -27.34
C ASP A 423 -1.91 -14.82 -26.68
N GLU A 424 -2.49 -13.72 -27.21
CA GLU A 424 -2.23 -12.38 -26.67
C GLU A 424 -2.78 -12.16 -25.24
N LYS A 425 -3.81 -12.93 -24.84
CA LYS A 425 -4.40 -12.78 -23.50
C LYS A 425 -3.49 -13.33 -22.40
N ASN A 426 -2.83 -14.45 -22.69
CA ASN A 426 -1.96 -15.14 -21.73
C ASN A 426 -0.47 -14.90 -22.01
N ASN A 427 -0.11 -14.02 -22.98
CA ASN A 427 1.26 -13.80 -23.44
C ASN A 427 1.99 -15.11 -23.77
N GLY A 428 1.27 -16.09 -24.34
CA GLY A 428 1.77 -17.43 -24.65
C GLY A 428 1.96 -17.64 -26.16
N ILE A 429 2.85 -18.58 -26.50
CA ILE A 429 3.03 -19.10 -27.85
C ILE A 429 2.97 -20.61 -27.77
N ASP A 430 2.03 -21.23 -28.53
CA ASP A 430 1.89 -22.66 -28.60
C ASP A 430 2.39 -23.16 -29.95
N MET A 431 3.25 -24.19 -29.93
CA MET A 431 3.73 -24.87 -31.17
C MET A 431 2.66 -25.83 -31.65
N THR A 432 2.46 -25.89 -32.95
CA THR A 432 1.39 -26.69 -33.58
C THR A 432 1.91 -27.94 -34.27
N CYS A 433 1.00 -28.82 -34.68
CA CYS A 433 1.33 -30.08 -35.37
C CYS A 433 2.14 -29.87 -36.66
N LEU A 434 1.88 -28.80 -37.40
CA LEU A 434 2.62 -28.50 -38.63
C LEU A 434 4.12 -28.32 -38.39
N LEU A 435 4.51 -27.74 -37.25
CA LEU A 435 5.92 -27.58 -36.89
C LEU A 435 6.59 -28.96 -36.64
N TYR A 436 5.89 -29.84 -35.91
CA TYR A 436 6.42 -31.17 -35.57
C TYR A 436 6.50 -32.10 -36.75
N THR A 437 5.67 -31.91 -37.80
CA THR A 437 5.61 -32.72 -38.99
C THR A 437 6.39 -32.14 -40.19
N SER A 438 6.85 -30.89 -40.07
CA SER A 438 7.68 -30.27 -41.10
C SER A 438 9.06 -30.89 -41.11
N PRO A 439 9.60 -31.28 -42.28
CA PRO A 439 10.97 -31.78 -42.37
C PRO A 439 11.95 -30.71 -41.92
N SER A 440 12.86 -31.10 -41.00
CA SER A 440 13.94 -30.24 -40.55
C SER A 440 14.82 -29.81 -41.74
N PRO A 441 15.38 -28.59 -41.75
CA PRO A 441 16.39 -28.23 -42.77
C PRO A 441 17.55 -29.20 -42.90
N ARG A 442 17.81 -30.03 -41.87
CA ARG A 442 18.80 -31.12 -41.93
C ARG A 442 18.35 -32.28 -42.79
N ASP A 443 17.06 -32.50 -42.98
CA ASP A 443 16.53 -33.61 -43.77
C ASP A 443 16.64 -33.32 -45.27
N TYR A 444 16.75 -32.04 -45.67
CA TYR A 444 17.03 -31.60 -47.03
C TYR A 444 18.52 -31.61 -47.39
N ALA A 445 19.41 -31.66 -46.41
CA ALA A 445 20.86 -31.75 -46.65
C ALA A 445 21.36 -33.19 -46.77
N ALA A 446 20.51 -34.20 -46.55
CA ALA A 446 20.82 -35.64 -46.64
C ALA A 446 20.21 -36.30 -47.90
N SER A 447 19.48 -35.57 -48.72
CA SER A 447 19.02 -35.95 -50.05
C SER A 447 19.73 -35.11 -51.14
#